data_5a4e520d197ab01fa684e46eb0d8073b
#
_entry.id   5a4e520d197ab01fa684e46eb0d8073b
#
_cell.length_a   1.000
_cell.length_b   1.000
_cell.length_c   1.000
_cell.angle_alpha   90.00
_cell.angle_beta   90.00
_cell.angle_gamma   90.00
#
_symmetry.space_group_name_H-M   'P 1'
#
loop_
_entity.id
_entity.type
_entity.pdbx_description
1 polymer ?
#
loop_
_entity_poly.entity_id
_entity_poly.type
_entity_poly.pdbx_seq_one_letter_code
_entity_poly.pdbx_strand_id
1 'polypeptide(L)'
;MFVETARHNTVFGNLFLTNKRLVFEHESGIFSKRVYVTLDLPLEGITNISVEGMLQRRLVVYAKKGFVSSFPVCLDFSVQNPAQWQGRIMSAAKARLDTIETEKKRERVQLVLDFTALKEYMIKGGLILQTMKCPECGGPIKLPESGSQTKCEHCGNTILAQDIFEKIRSLI
;
A
#
# COMPACT_ATOMS: atom_id res chain seq x y z
N MET A 1 -3.94 18.67 -9.30
CA MET A 1 -3.90 17.96 -10.60
C MET A 1 -3.04 18.75 -11.57
N PHE A 2 -2.14 18.08 -12.25
CA PHE A 2 -1.28 18.67 -13.29
C PHE A 2 -1.55 17.93 -14.59
N VAL A 3 -1.70 18.64 -15.71
CA VAL A 3 -2.03 18.06 -17.00
C VAL A 3 -1.23 18.74 -18.12
N GLU A 4 -0.82 17.97 -19.10
CA GLU A 4 -0.12 18.43 -20.31
C GLU A 4 -0.40 17.51 -21.47
N THR A 5 -0.46 18.07 -22.68
CA THR A 5 -0.49 17.27 -23.90
C THR A 5 0.82 16.51 -24.05
N ALA A 6 0.72 15.21 -24.22
CA ALA A 6 1.86 14.30 -24.31
C ALA A 6 1.70 13.33 -25.49
N ARG A 7 2.81 12.73 -25.92
CA ARG A 7 2.79 11.60 -26.83
C ARG A 7 3.39 10.38 -26.13
N HIS A 8 2.62 9.32 -26.09
CA HIS A 8 3.05 8.00 -25.63
C HIS A 8 3.08 7.04 -26.82
N ASN A 9 4.26 6.46 -27.11
CA ASN A 9 4.49 5.73 -28.37
C ASN A 9 4.15 6.62 -29.58
N THR A 10 3.15 6.24 -30.37
CA THR A 10 2.68 6.96 -31.57
C THR A 10 1.41 7.76 -31.31
N VAL A 11 0.83 7.70 -30.12
CA VAL A 11 -0.47 8.27 -29.78
C VAL A 11 -0.32 9.61 -29.08
N PHE A 12 -1.02 10.63 -29.56
CA PHE A 12 -1.16 11.92 -28.88
C PHE A 12 -2.31 11.90 -27.92
N GLY A 13 -2.12 12.47 -26.75
CA GLY A 13 -3.13 12.51 -25.71
C GLY A 13 -2.77 13.48 -24.60
N ASN A 14 -3.41 13.33 -23.45
CA ASN A 14 -3.15 14.13 -22.28
C ASN A 14 -2.59 13.25 -21.16
N LEU A 15 -1.49 13.70 -20.57
CA LEU A 15 -0.90 13.09 -19.38
C LEU A 15 -1.37 13.86 -18.14
N PHE A 16 -1.95 13.15 -17.19
CA PHE A 16 -2.48 13.70 -15.94
C PHE A 16 -1.70 13.16 -14.76
N LEU A 17 -1.30 14.05 -13.86
CA LEU A 17 -0.76 13.70 -12.56
C LEU A 17 -1.73 14.14 -11.47
N THR A 18 -2.19 13.19 -10.69
CA THR A 18 -2.98 13.41 -9.48
C THR A 18 -2.14 13.11 -8.23
N ASN A 19 -2.72 13.24 -7.06
CA ASN A 19 -2.11 12.82 -5.79
C ASN A 19 -2.06 11.30 -5.58
N LYS A 20 -2.68 10.51 -6.49
CA LYS A 20 -2.76 9.04 -6.38
C LYS A 20 -2.28 8.31 -7.63
N ARG A 21 -2.37 8.92 -8.81
CA ARG A 21 -2.21 8.23 -10.09
C ARG A 21 -1.54 9.10 -11.15
N LEU A 22 -0.84 8.44 -12.07
CA LEU A 22 -0.42 8.96 -13.38
C LEU A 22 -1.34 8.33 -14.43
N VAL A 23 -2.06 9.15 -15.19
CA VAL A 23 -3.06 8.71 -16.16
C VAL A 23 -2.71 9.26 -17.52
N PHE A 24 -2.80 8.45 -18.58
CA PHE A 24 -2.70 8.91 -19.96
C PHE A 24 -3.98 8.57 -20.71
N GLU A 25 -4.58 9.61 -21.29
CA GLU A 25 -5.82 9.52 -22.05
C GLU A 25 -5.61 10.05 -23.47
N HIS A 26 -6.27 9.44 -24.43
CA HIS A 26 -6.31 9.93 -25.79
C HIS A 26 -7.72 9.88 -26.38
N GLU A 27 -7.98 10.77 -27.31
CA GLU A 27 -9.22 10.77 -28.08
C GLU A 27 -9.04 9.97 -29.37
N SER A 28 -10.00 9.12 -29.70
CA SER A 28 -10.05 8.41 -30.99
C SER A 28 -11.47 8.45 -31.56
N GLY A 29 -11.55 8.51 -32.89
CA GLY A 29 -12.81 8.56 -33.62
C GLY A 29 -12.89 9.76 -34.57
N ILE A 30 -13.36 9.53 -35.80
CA ILE A 30 -13.48 10.59 -36.84
C ILE A 30 -14.79 11.37 -36.68
N PHE A 31 -15.89 10.68 -36.39
CA PHE A 31 -17.22 11.28 -36.31
C PHE A 31 -17.74 11.41 -34.85
N SER A 32 -17.33 10.51 -33.97
CA SER A 32 -17.62 10.61 -32.54
C SER A 32 -16.34 10.38 -31.75
N LYS A 33 -15.83 11.44 -31.15
CA LYS A 33 -14.64 11.37 -30.31
C LYS A 33 -14.97 10.62 -29.04
N ARG A 34 -14.24 9.53 -28.78
CA ARG A 34 -14.28 8.78 -27.53
C ARG A 34 -12.96 8.93 -26.80
N VAL A 35 -13.01 9.14 -25.51
CA VAL A 35 -11.84 9.19 -24.65
C VAL A 35 -11.49 7.77 -24.21
N TYR A 36 -10.24 7.40 -24.40
CA TYR A 36 -9.70 6.11 -23.99
C TYR A 36 -8.58 6.35 -22.97
N VAL A 37 -8.72 5.74 -21.80
CA VAL A 37 -7.65 5.67 -20.81
C VAL A 37 -6.71 4.54 -21.22
N THR A 38 -5.53 4.89 -21.71
CA THR A 38 -4.52 3.91 -22.16
C THR A 38 -3.60 3.51 -21.02
N LEU A 39 -3.41 4.40 -20.05
CA LEU A 39 -2.61 4.17 -18.85
C LEU A 39 -3.32 4.71 -17.62
N ASP A 40 -3.41 3.90 -16.59
CA ASP A 40 -3.80 4.27 -15.23
C ASP A 40 -2.82 3.62 -14.25
N LEU A 41 -1.77 4.35 -13.88
CA LEU A 41 -0.69 3.88 -13.03
C LEU A 41 -0.77 4.49 -11.63
N PRO A 42 -1.05 3.71 -10.58
CA PRO A 42 -0.93 4.18 -9.21
C PRO A 42 0.49 4.64 -8.88
N LEU A 43 0.64 5.74 -8.15
CA LEU A 43 1.95 6.33 -7.84
C LEU A 43 2.84 5.40 -7.01
N GLU A 44 2.26 4.56 -6.15
CA GLU A 44 2.96 3.52 -5.38
C GLU A 44 3.50 2.38 -6.24
N GLY A 45 3.04 2.27 -7.48
CA GLY A 45 3.55 1.33 -8.48
C GLY A 45 4.79 1.84 -9.22
N ILE A 46 5.14 3.12 -9.11
CA ILE A 46 6.31 3.70 -9.78
C ILE A 46 7.59 3.30 -9.02
N THR A 47 8.58 2.79 -9.75
CA THR A 47 9.88 2.39 -9.19
C THR A 47 10.98 3.40 -9.47
N ASN A 48 10.97 3.98 -10.67
CA ASN A 48 11.96 4.96 -11.09
C ASN A 48 11.38 5.89 -12.15
N ILE A 49 11.97 7.07 -12.28
CA ILE A 49 11.64 8.03 -13.32
C ILE A 49 12.93 8.64 -13.82
N SER A 50 13.16 8.59 -15.13
CA SER A 50 14.32 9.18 -15.78
C SER A 50 13.92 10.13 -16.91
N VAL A 51 14.86 10.99 -17.27
CA VAL A 51 14.76 11.79 -18.50
C VAL A 51 15.84 11.30 -19.45
N GLU A 52 15.44 10.73 -20.55
CA GLU A 52 16.32 10.07 -21.50
C GLU A 52 16.31 10.75 -22.87
N GLY A 53 17.37 10.55 -23.63
CA GLY A 53 17.56 11.09 -24.98
C GLY A 53 18.41 12.36 -25.04
N MET A 54 19.33 12.43 -26.02
CA MET A 54 20.22 13.56 -26.23
C MET A 54 19.55 14.71 -27.00
N LEU A 55 18.85 14.41 -28.07
CA LEU A 55 18.22 15.40 -28.95
C LEU A 55 16.74 15.62 -28.63
N GLN A 56 16.02 14.56 -28.32
CA GLN A 56 14.64 14.60 -27.88
C GLN A 56 14.53 13.98 -26.49
N ARG A 57 14.51 14.84 -25.48
CA ARG A 57 14.35 14.38 -24.11
C ARG A 57 12.94 13.83 -23.89
N ARG A 58 12.86 12.61 -23.39
CA ARG A 58 11.61 11.93 -23.06
C ARG A 58 11.54 11.65 -21.55
N LEU A 59 10.36 11.72 -21.01
CA LEU A 59 10.08 11.27 -19.66
C LEU A 59 9.87 9.75 -19.70
N VAL A 60 10.69 9.02 -18.96
CA VAL A 60 10.61 7.56 -18.86
C VAL A 60 10.20 7.18 -17.47
N VAL A 61 9.10 6.45 -17.35
CA VAL A 61 8.51 6.02 -16.07
C VAL A 61 8.62 4.51 -15.97
N TYR A 62 9.26 4.02 -14.91
CA TYR A 62 9.40 2.61 -14.62
C TYR A 62 8.40 2.20 -13.54
N ALA A 63 7.66 1.13 -13.77
CA ALA A 63 6.63 0.63 -12.87
C ALA A 63 6.93 -0.79 -12.37
N LYS A 64 6.35 -1.16 -11.23
CA LYS A 64 6.40 -2.54 -10.72
C LYS A 64 5.59 -3.46 -11.61
N LYS A 65 6.07 -4.70 -11.77
CA LYS A 65 5.34 -5.77 -12.42
C LYS A 65 3.98 -5.97 -11.73
N GLY A 66 2.91 -6.05 -12.52
CA GLY A 66 1.54 -6.22 -12.01
C GLY A 66 0.73 -4.92 -11.90
N PHE A 67 1.36 -3.74 -11.97
CA PHE A 67 0.66 -2.46 -12.04
C PHE A 67 0.38 -2.00 -13.49
N VAL A 68 1.03 -2.62 -14.45
CA VAL A 68 0.85 -2.35 -15.88
C VAL A 68 0.65 -3.67 -16.60
N SER A 69 -0.34 -3.73 -17.49
CA SER A 69 -0.74 -4.96 -18.20
C SER A 69 0.25 -5.38 -19.29
N SER A 70 1.13 -4.49 -19.72
CA SER A 70 2.08 -4.71 -20.83
C SER A 70 3.53 -4.77 -20.33
N PHE A 71 4.32 -5.68 -20.90
CA PHE A 71 5.77 -5.64 -20.87
C PHE A 71 6.28 -4.82 -22.08
N PRO A 72 7.27 -3.97 -21.91
CA PRO A 72 8.09 -3.69 -20.73
C PRO A 72 7.40 -2.77 -19.73
N VAL A 73 7.81 -2.87 -18.46
CA VAL A 73 7.38 -2.04 -17.33
C VAL A 73 7.99 -0.64 -17.41
N CYS A 74 8.18 -0.15 -18.61
CA CYS A 74 8.84 1.11 -18.97
C CYS A 74 7.92 1.87 -19.92
N LEU A 75 7.51 3.05 -19.53
CA LEU A 75 6.56 3.91 -20.23
C LEU A 75 7.27 5.20 -20.62
N ASP A 76 7.33 5.51 -21.91
CA ASP A 76 7.97 6.72 -22.41
C ASP A 76 6.93 7.76 -22.86
N PHE A 77 7.16 9.01 -22.48
CA PHE A 77 6.31 10.14 -22.84
C PHE A 77 7.13 11.28 -23.42
N SER A 78 6.73 11.79 -24.57
CA SER A 78 7.20 13.08 -25.05
C SER A 78 6.31 14.17 -24.49
N VAL A 79 6.88 15.00 -23.60
CA VAL A 79 6.26 16.15 -22.95
C VAL A 79 7.12 17.39 -23.16
N GLN A 80 6.58 18.60 -22.94
CA GLN A 80 7.34 19.85 -23.17
C GLN A 80 8.53 19.97 -22.20
N ASN A 81 8.32 19.67 -20.93
CA ASN A 81 9.35 19.76 -19.91
C ASN A 81 9.50 18.45 -19.09
N PRO A 82 10.24 17.47 -19.59
CA PRO A 82 10.41 16.17 -18.93
C PRO A 82 11.01 16.27 -17.53
N ALA A 83 11.93 17.20 -17.30
CA ALA A 83 12.56 17.40 -16.00
C ALA A 83 11.56 17.93 -14.94
N GLN A 84 10.66 18.81 -15.32
CA GLN A 84 9.59 19.29 -14.47
C GLN A 84 8.62 18.16 -14.11
N TRP A 85 8.24 17.35 -15.08
CA TRP A 85 7.41 16.17 -14.87
C TRP A 85 8.06 15.17 -13.93
N GLN A 86 9.34 14.86 -14.15
CA GLN A 86 10.11 13.98 -13.26
C GLN A 86 10.03 14.45 -11.81
N GLY A 87 10.33 15.72 -11.55
CA GLY A 87 10.29 16.28 -10.19
C GLY A 87 8.90 16.22 -9.56
N ARG A 88 7.85 16.53 -10.34
CA ARG A 88 6.47 16.49 -9.85
C ARG A 88 6.00 15.08 -9.54
N ILE A 89 6.27 14.11 -10.40
CA ILE A 89 5.88 12.72 -10.18
C ILE A 89 6.65 12.14 -8.99
N MET A 90 7.97 12.38 -8.87
CA MET A 90 8.76 11.93 -7.72
C MET A 90 8.22 12.48 -6.40
N SER A 91 7.89 13.78 -6.37
CA SER A 91 7.32 14.42 -5.18
C SER A 91 5.95 13.83 -4.83
N ALA A 92 5.06 13.65 -5.81
CA ALA A 92 3.74 13.08 -5.61
C ALA A 92 3.81 11.59 -5.18
N ALA A 93 4.70 10.80 -5.76
CA ALA A 93 4.90 9.39 -5.40
C ALA A 93 5.43 9.26 -3.96
N LYS A 94 6.38 10.09 -3.56
CA LYS A 94 6.88 10.13 -2.19
C LYS A 94 5.77 10.48 -1.21
N ALA A 95 5.03 11.56 -1.45
CA ALA A 95 3.92 11.98 -0.59
C ALA A 95 2.84 10.88 -0.46
N ARG A 96 2.58 10.12 -1.55
CA ARG A 96 1.64 9.00 -1.53
C ARG A 96 2.15 7.84 -0.66
N LEU A 97 3.43 7.50 -0.77
CA LEU A 97 4.04 6.45 0.07
C LEU A 97 4.02 6.83 1.56
N ASP A 98 4.34 8.08 1.90
CA ASP A 98 4.28 8.59 3.27
C ASP A 98 2.84 8.53 3.83
N THR A 99 1.83 8.83 2.99
CA THR A 99 0.42 8.70 3.36
C THR A 99 0.04 7.26 3.65
N ILE A 100 0.41 6.30 2.77
CA ILE A 100 0.13 4.87 2.95
C ILE A 100 0.80 4.34 4.22
N GLU A 101 2.05 4.74 4.48
CA GLU A 101 2.75 4.34 5.70
C GLU A 101 2.06 4.87 6.96
N THR A 102 1.61 6.14 6.92
CA THR A 102 0.88 6.76 8.03
C THR A 102 -0.48 6.07 8.27
N GLU A 103 -1.22 5.75 7.20
CA GLU A 103 -2.48 5.00 7.28
C GLU A 103 -2.25 3.61 7.90
N LYS A 104 -1.23 2.87 7.45
CA LYS A 104 -0.86 1.56 8.01
C LYS A 104 -0.45 1.65 9.49
N LYS A 105 0.26 2.70 9.88
CA LYS A 105 0.60 2.93 11.30
C LYS A 105 -0.65 3.19 12.15
N ARG A 106 -1.60 3.98 11.65
CA ARG A 106 -2.88 4.25 12.33
C ARG A 106 -3.70 2.97 12.48
N GLU A 107 -3.80 2.15 11.44
CA GLU A 107 -4.49 0.86 11.50
C GLU A 107 -3.86 -0.08 12.53
N ARG A 108 -2.52 -0.13 12.62
CA ARG A 108 -1.82 -0.92 13.64
C ARG A 108 -2.09 -0.43 15.06
N VAL A 109 -2.21 0.88 15.26
CA VAL A 109 -2.49 1.47 16.59
C VAL A 109 -3.96 1.26 17.02
N GLN A 110 -4.89 1.11 16.07
CA GLN A 110 -6.30 0.83 16.38
C GLN A 110 -6.58 -0.63 16.74
N LEU A 111 -5.68 -1.55 16.47
CA LEU A 111 -5.75 -2.96 16.88
C LEU A 111 -5.06 -3.18 18.23
N VAL A 112 -5.43 -2.43 19.26
CA VAL A 112 -5.16 -2.84 20.65
C VAL A 112 -6.18 -3.91 21.00
N LEU A 113 -5.84 -5.15 20.72
CA LEU A 113 -6.60 -6.30 21.23
C LEU A 113 -6.49 -6.30 22.77
N ASP A 114 -7.62 -6.08 23.42
CA ASP A 114 -7.74 -6.35 24.85
C ASP A 114 -8.13 -7.83 25.07
N PHE A 115 -8.03 -8.29 26.29
CA PHE A 115 -8.37 -9.65 26.66
C PHE A 115 -9.88 -9.94 26.51
N THR A 116 -10.74 -8.92 26.53
CA THR A 116 -12.18 -9.07 26.31
C THR A 116 -12.45 -9.44 24.86
N ALA A 117 -11.88 -8.69 23.90
CA ALA A 117 -12.00 -8.97 22.48
C ALA A 117 -11.39 -10.34 22.10
N LEU A 118 -10.26 -10.69 22.73
CA LEU A 118 -9.64 -12.01 22.56
C LEU A 118 -10.56 -13.15 23.01
N LYS A 119 -11.15 -13.05 24.20
CA LYS A 119 -12.10 -14.03 24.74
C LYS A 119 -13.33 -14.19 23.84
N GLU A 120 -13.93 -13.08 23.38
CA GLU A 120 -15.06 -13.13 22.45
C GLU A 120 -14.71 -13.83 21.14
N TYR A 121 -13.54 -13.53 20.57
CA TYR A 121 -13.06 -14.17 19.35
C TYR A 121 -12.92 -15.69 19.54
N MET A 122 -12.33 -16.12 20.65
CA MET A 122 -12.10 -17.53 20.95
C MET A 122 -13.42 -18.28 21.18
N ILE A 123 -14.37 -17.68 21.90
CA ILE A 123 -15.70 -18.26 22.15
C ILE A 123 -16.47 -18.41 20.82
N LYS A 124 -16.43 -17.38 19.95
CA LYS A 124 -17.06 -17.43 18.61
C LYS A 124 -16.41 -18.49 17.70
N GLY A 125 -15.11 -18.72 17.87
CA GLY A 125 -14.37 -19.80 17.17
C GLY A 125 -14.56 -21.21 17.78
N GLY A 126 -15.40 -21.36 18.81
CA GLY A 126 -15.64 -22.65 19.47
C GLY A 126 -14.50 -23.13 20.38
N LEU A 127 -13.54 -22.25 20.68
CA LEU A 127 -12.41 -22.57 21.57
C LEU A 127 -12.81 -22.36 23.04
N ILE A 128 -12.83 -23.44 23.81
CA ILE A 128 -13.07 -23.39 25.26
C ILE A 128 -11.74 -23.21 25.97
N LEU A 129 -11.54 -22.03 26.55
CA LEU A 129 -10.36 -21.73 27.37
C LEU A 129 -10.52 -22.33 28.76
N GLN A 130 -9.94 -23.50 28.99
CA GLN A 130 -9.84 -24.03 30.35
C GLN A 130 -8.62 -23.50 31.12
N THR A 131 -7.47 -23.46 30.47
CA THR A 131 -6.24 -22.87 31.03
C THR A 131 -5.26 -22.53 29.90
N MET A 132 -4.64 -21.36 29.96
CA MET A 132 -3.52 -21.00 29.07
C MET A 132 -2.20 -21.22 29.79
N LYS A 133 -1.15 -21.54 29.01
CA LYS A 133 0.22 -21.66 29.50
C LYS A 133 1.03 -20.43 29.10
N CYS A 134 1.86 -19.98 30.02
CA CYS A 134 2.83 -18.92 29.73
C CYS A 134 3.75 -19.34 28.59
N PRO A 135 3.92 -18.53 27.53
CA PRO A 135 4.81 -18.88 26.43
C PRO A 135 6.27 -19.02 26.84
N GLU A 136 6.69 -18.34 27.93
CA GLU A 136 8.05 -18.35 28.41
C GLU A 136 8.36 -19.50 29.38
N CYS A 137 7.53 -19.68 30.41
CA CYS A 137 7.82 -20.65 31.47
C CYS A 137 6.91 -21.88 31.50
N GLY A 138 5.87 -21.90 30.64
CA GLY A 138 4.89 -23.00 30.61
C GLY A 138 3.92 -23.06 31.79
N GLY A 139 4.05 -22.18 32.78
CA GLY A 139 3.15 -22.10 33.93
C GLY A 139 1.71 -21.70 33.54
N PRO A 140 0.69 -22.10 34.33
CA PRO A 140 -0.69 -21.72 34.02
C PRO A 140 -0.92 -20.23 34.20
N ILE A 141 -1.68 -19.63 33.28
CA ILE A 141 -2.02 -18.20 33.30
C ILE A 141 -3.53 -18.07 33.36
N LYS A 142 -3.98 -17.20 34.29
CA LYS A 142 -5.36 -16.71 34.27
C LYS A 142 -5.45 -15.47 33.41
N LEU A 143 -6.29 -15.51 32.39
CA LEU A 143 -6.53 -14.35 31.57
C LEU A 143 -7.34 -13.31 32.34
N PRO A 144 -6.92 -12.04 32.38
CA PRO A 144 -7.68 -10.98 33.03
C PRO A 144 -9.03 -10.78 32.31
N GLU A 145 -9.99 -10.18 32.97
CA GLU A 145 -11.30 -9.89 32.40
C GLU A 145 -11.24 -8.78 31.36
N SER A 146 -10.29 -7.85 31.48
CA SER A 146 -10.08 -6.71 30.59
C SER A 146 -8.61 -6.29 30.58
N GLY A 147 -8.25 -5.42 29.63
CA GLY A 147 -6.89 -4.91 29.47
C GLY A 147 -6.12 -5.59 28.35
N SER A 148 -5.01 -4.98 27.94
CA SER A 148 -4.16 -5.45 26.86
C SER A 148 -2.94 -6.26 27.30
N GLN A 149 -2.67 -6.31 28.59
CA GLN A 149 -1.51 -7.01 29.15
C GLN A 149 -1.79 -7.63 30.52
N THR A 150 -1.10 -8.71 30.82
CA THR A 150 -1.10 -9.37 32.13
C THR A 150 0.32 -9.82 32.50
N LYS A 151 0.57 -10.09 33.79
CA LYS A 151 1.85 -10.67 34.24
C LYS A 151 1.68 -12.12 34.63
N CYS A 152 2.65 -12.94 34.25
CA CYS A 152 2.72 -14.33 34.68
C CYS A 152 3.07 -14.38 36.16
N GLU A 153 2.24 -15.04 36.97
CA GLU A 153 2.48 -15.20 38.43
C GLU A 153 3.72 -16.07 38.74
N HIS A 154 4.17 -16.89 37.78
CA HIS A 154 5.29 -17.80 37.97
C HIS A 154 6.65 -17.19 37.61
N CYS A 155 6.75 -16.48 36.44
CA CYS A 155 8.03 -15.93 35.99
C CYS A 155 8.07 -14.40 35.93
N GLY A 156 6.96 -13.72 36.25
CA GLY A 156 6.87 -12.25 36.23
C GLY A 156 6.85 -11.61 34.86
N ASN A 157 6.93 -12.40 33.76
CA ASN A 157 6.95 -11.86 32.42
C ASN A 157 5.62 -11.24 32.02
N THR A 158 5.68 -10.13 31.28
CA THR A 158 4.49 -9.44 30.77
C THR A 158 4.02 -10.12 29.49
N ILE A 159 2.74 -10.43 29.43
CA ILE A 159 2.09 -11.12 28.32
C ILE A 159 1.07 -10.17 27.72
N LEU A 160 1.17 -9.94 26.41
CA LEU A 160 0.24 -9.11 25.67
C LEU A 160 -0.89 -9.95 25.05
N ALA A 161 -2.09 -9.43 25.04
CA ALA A 161 -3.23 -10.06 24.37
C ALA A 161 -2.96 -10.32 22.89
N GLN A 162 -2.21 -9.42 22.24
CA GLN A 162 -1.82 -9.55 20.85
C GLN A 162 -0.91 -10.76 20.59
N ASP A 163 0.07 -11.02 21.45
CA ASP A 163 0.99 -12.16 21.30
C ASP A 163 0.24 -13.49 21.36
N ILE A 164 -0.76 -13.56 22.25
CA ILE A 164 -1.63 -14.72 22.37
C ILE A 164 -2.48 -14.90 21.10
N PHE A 165 -3.06 -13.82 20.60
CA PHE A 165 -3.87 -13.82 19.37
C PHE A 165 -3.07 -14.29 18.16
N GLU A 166 -1.85 -13.78 17.97
CA GLU A 166 -0.97 -14.18 16.86
C GLU A 166 -0.63 -15.68 16.94
N LYS A 167 -0.36 -16.17 18.15
CA LYS A 167 -0.08 -17.60 18.36
C LYS A 167 -1.29 -18.50 18.06
N ILE A 168 -2.50 -18.09 18.44
CA ILE A 168 -3.73 -18.82 18.11
C ILE A 168 -3.96 -18.81 16.60
N ARG A 169 -3.79 -17.64 15.94
CA ARG A 169 -3.95 -17.51 14.49
C ARG A 169 -2.99 -18.39 13.70
N SER A 170 -1.80 -18.67 14.23
CA SER A 170 -0.83 -19.56 13.59
C SER A 170 -1.16 -21.06 13.74
N LEU A 171 -2.13 -21.42 14.58
CA LEU A 171 -2.56 -22.78 14.85
C LEU A 171 -3.84 -23.19 14.08
N ILE A 172 -4.51 -22.21 13.46
CA ILE A 172 -5.71 -22.37 12.64
C ILE A 172 -5.36 -22.21 11.17
#